data_9a1c82511bc91e474efd84f61972c264
#
_entry.id   9a1c82511bc91e474efd84f61972c264
#
_cell.length_a   1.000
_cell.length_b   1.000
_cell.length_c   1.000
_cell.angle_alpha   90.00
_cell.angle_beta   90.00
_cell.angle_gamma   90.00
#
_symmetry.space_group_name_H-M   'P 1'
#
loop_
_entity.id
_entity.type
_entity.pdbx_description
1 polymer ?
#
loop_
_entity_poly.entity_id
_entity_poly.type
_entity_poly.pdbx_seq_one_letter_code
_entity_poly.pdbx_strand_id
1 'polypeptide(L)'
;MIQTPRVVIDVRKNDVMAQLIPSDFDLKELASEAEQRVLQSLLLGLDDSWVLVPSVRVKHRGNDHEIDILAASPTRGVVVFEVKGGLITMVDGLWHQNGHRCQPQPDDQILESKHALVKRLQKMKINLRDLFIDEAIGLPDVQGVPEEGLGTRIPRERILDGTMLPYPAELIHAIHREHDPVPTERFHAFLNALKPNISLGGREGRASPAALKMLDEQAEERLAMLRQLGAMSRVIVTGGPGTGKSWLVVDWAKQAIERGDRTAVICFNRPIADQLAGRLPSSAIIATTYHGLITDYLMAHRVKHADEGEVVAEDDGTLVIRPQQGQEFWDHKPTDFLMRHLDEVEEKFDTLIIDEAQDMRPHWFDSLEALLEPNGRILMTADLEQMIYVDRDEWTRPPDAVEWTLDRNLRSAKNIAKVLQHLGGPAPLPDAPKGMKVRHLLAGGNREVVKRVRKRIVELVSEFGVPHSEILVLTLRREQRDAIVESSDDELGFTTWEERDEGSVVCETAHRTKGLEATAVILVTTEDEPTQRLAYVGASRAIWSLTLIGPRAFAEMFGIEPMATESMGESPNLTPS
;
A
#
# COMPACT_ATOMS: atom_id res chain seq x y z
N MET A 1 8.70 15.77 -44.79
CA MET A 1 8.08 15.00 -43.71
C MET A 1 8.71 13.61 -43.71
N ILE A 2 9.74 13.42 -42.90
CA ILE A 2 10.42 12.14 -42.76
C ILE A 2 9.89 11.56 -41.43
N GLN A 3 9.10 10.49 -41.56
CA GLN A 3 8.61 9.75 -40.39
C GLN A 3 9.78 9.01 -39.72
N THR A 4 10.04 9.35 -38.49
CA THR A 4 10.92 8.58 -37.61
C THR A 4 10.28 7.21 -37.32
N PRO A 5 10.98 6.09 -37.47
CA PRO A 5 10.44 4.77 -37.15
C PRO A 5 10.24 4.65 -35.63
N ARG A 6 9.00 4.35 -35.21
CA ARG A 6 8.72 3.85 -33.87
C ARG A 6 9.30 2.45 -33.75
N VAL A 7 10.40 2.32 -33.00
CA VAL A 7 10.89 1.02 -32.58
C VAL A 7 9.98 0.52 -31.46
N VAL A 8 9.10 -0.41 -31.79
CA VAL A 8 8.37 -1.21 -30.84
C VAL A 8 9.31 -2.32 -30.40
N ILE A 9 9.86 -2.22 -29.20
CA ILE A 9 10.67 -3.29 -28.60
C ILE A 9 9.72 -4.30 -27.97
N ASP A 10 9.66 -5.49 -28.59
CA ASP A 10 8.97 -6.68 -28.09
C ASP A 10 9.79 -7.24 -26.93
N VAL A 11 9.34 -7.00 -25.68
CA VAL A 11 10.00 -7.50 -24.46
C VAL A 11 9.73 -8.99 -24.34
N ARG A 12 10.58 -9.81 -24.91
CA ARG A 12 10.59 -11.26 -24.67
C ARG A 12 11.43 -11.59 -23.45
N LYS A 13 10.78 -12.26 -22.52
CA LYS A 13 11.27 -13.00 -21.35
C LYS A 13 12.78 -13.30 -21.32
N ASN A 14 13.41 -12.94 -20.19
CA ASN A 14 14.72 -13.36 -19.66
C ASN A 14 15.92 -12.42 -19.92
N ASP A 15 15.74 -11.11 -19.95
CA ASP A 15 16.90 -10.22 -19.84
C ASP A 15 17.02 -9.70 -18.40
N VAL A 16 18.09 -10.12 -17.74
CA VAL A 16 18.56 -9.64 -16.45
C VAL A 16 19.01 -8.20 -16.68
N MET A 17 18.31 -7.21 -16.08
CA MET A 17 18.56 -5.78 -16.26
C MET A 17 19.03 -5.15 -14.97
N ALA A 18 19.72 -3.99 -15.07
CA ALA A 18 20.11 -3.21 -13.92
C ALA A 18 18.91 -2.80 -13.06
N GLN A 19 19.15 -2.64 -11.75
CA GLN A 19 18.13 -2.26 -10.78
C GLN A 19 18.04 -0.75 -10.65
N LEU A 20 16.85 -0.19 -10.55
CA LEU A 20 16.62 1.25 -10.37
C LEU A 20 16.28 1.57 -8.90
N ILE A 21 16.85 2.63 -8.34
CA ILE A 21 16.51 3.13 -7.01
C ILE A 21 16.08 4.60 -7.10
N PRO A 22 14.83 4.95 -6.74
CA PRO A 22 13.74 4.05 -6.32
C PRO A 22 13.21 3.20 -7.49
N SER A 23 12.68 2.01 -7.21
CA SER A 23 12.24 1.05 -8.24
C SER A 23 10.99 1.51 -9.02
N ASP A 24 10.25 2.47 -8.47
CA ASP A 24 9.06 3.12 -9.03
C ASP A 24 9.36 4.48 -9.68
N PHE A 25 10.64 4.81 -9.91
CA PHE A 25 11.03 6.08 -10.52
C PHE A 25 10.50 6.20 -11.95
N ASP A 26 9.70 7.23 -12.22
CA ASP A 26 9.25 7.54 -13.59
C ASP A 26 10.36 8.30 -14.34
N LEU A 27 10.81 7.75 -15.47
CA LEU A 27 11.81 8.39 -16.33
C LEU A 27 11.43 9.82 -16.73
N LYS A 28 10.14 10.15 -16.74
CA LYS A 28 9.64 11.51 -17.02
C LYS A 28 9.96 12.53 -15.93
N GLU A 29 10.38 12.09 -14.74
CA GLU A 29 10.81 12.97 -13.65
C GLU A 29 12.22 13.54 -13.88
N LEU A 30 12.98 12.97 -14.83
CA LEU A 30 14.30 13.51 -15.20
C LEU A 30 14.16 14.87 -15.90
N ALA A 31 15.16 15.73 -15.66
CA ALA A 31 15.15 17.12 -16.10
C ALA A 31 15.19 17.26 -17.64
N SER A 32 15.69 16.25 -18.35
CA SER A 32 15.87 16.30 -19.81
C SER A 32 15.64 14.95 -20.50
N GLU A 33 15.23 15.00 -21.79
CA GLU A 33 15.17 13.81 -22.64
C GLU A 33 16.53 13.15 -22.84
N ALA A 34 17.61 13.91 -22.75
CA ALA A 34 18.96 13.39 -22.82
C ALA A 34 19.28 12.46 -21.64
N GLU A 35 18.92 12.88 -20.42
CA GLU A 35 19.07 12.05 -19.22
C GLU A 35 18.20 10.80 -19.31
N GLN A 36 16.96 10.90 -19.81
CA GLN A 36 16.06 9.74 -20.00
C GLN A 36 16.69 8.70 -20.92
N ARG A 37 17.30 9.12 -22.04
CA ARG A 37 17.95 8.20 -22.98
C ARG A 37 19.20 7.54 -22.41
N VAL A 38 20.02 8.29 -21.67
CA VAL A 38 21.23 7.72 -21.02
C VAL A 38 20.80 6.74 -19.93
N LEU A 39 19.85 7.09 -19.06
CA LEU A 39 19.37 6.18 -18.02
C LEU A 39 18.73 4.92 -18.61
N GLN A 40 17.93 5.05 -19.67
CA GLN A 40 17.34 3.92 -20.35
C GLN A 40 18.40 3.01 -21.00
N SER A 41 19.43 3.59 -21.61
CA SER A 41 20.58 2.86 -22.16
C SER A 41 21.28 2.03 -21.07
N LEU A 42 21.61 2.65 -19.94
CA LEU A 42 22.26 1.98 -18.81
C LEU A 42 21.36 0.88 -18.23
N LEU A 43 20.05 1.15 -18.09
CA LEU A 43 19.08 0.19 -17.55
C LEU A 43 18.99 -1.08 -18.38
N LEU A 44 18.99 -0.95 -19.71
CA LEU A 44 18.85 -2.06 -20.65
C LEU A 44 20.19 -2.75 -20.98
N GLY A 45 21.29 -2.03 -20.87
CA GLY A 45 22.61 -2.52 -21.29
C GLY A 45 23.51 -3.04 -20.16
N LEU A 46 23.09 -2.91 -18.90
CA LEU A 46 23.81 -3.44 -17.73
C LEU A 46 23.04 -4.60 -17.10
N ASP A 47 23.76 -5.53 -16.48
CA ASP A 47 23.19 -6.70 -15.80
C ASP A 47 22.63 -6.36 -14.40
N ASP A 48 22.02 -7.34 -13.71
CA ASP A 48 21.38 -7.20 -12.40
C ASP A 48 22.34 -6.91 -11.23
N SER A 49 23.64 -7.00 -11.45
CA SER A 49 24.64 -6.60 -10.46
C SER A 49 24.73 -5.07 -10.32
N TRP A 50 24.12 -4.32 -11.25
CA TRP A 50 24.14 -2.87 -11.27
C TRP A 50 22.91 -2.26 -10.65
N VAL A 51 23.13 -1.20 -9.88
CA VAL A 51 22.09 -0.34 -9.31
C VAL A 51 22.25 1.06 -9.87
N LEU A 52 21.18 1.58 -10.46
CA LEU A 52 21.11 2.93 -11.02
C LEU A 52 20.34 3.85 -10.08
N VAL A 53 20.92 5.00 -9.78
CA VAL A 53 20.31 6.02 -8.91
C VAL A 53 20.27 7.35 -9.65
N PRO A 54 19.11 7.78 -10.18
CA PRO A 54 18.97 9.07 -10.87
C PRO A 54 18.88 10.23 -9.87
N SER A 55 19.28 11.43 -10.30
CA SER A 55 19.14 12.72 -9.60
C SER A 55 19.65 12.70 -8.16
N VAL A 56 20.92 12.41 -7.97
CA VAL A 56 21.54 12.36 -6.64
C VAL A 56 22.01 13.75 -6.22
N ARG A 57 21.32 14.36 -5.27
CA ARG A 57 21.66 15.69 -4.73
C ARG A 57 22.66 15.60 -3.58
N VAL A 58 23.73 16.36 -3.67
CA VAL A 58 24.81 16.38 -2.68
C VAL A 58 25.09 17.81 -2.25
N LYS A 59 24.96 18.08 -0.95
CA LYS A 59 25.29 19.39 -0.37
C LYS A 59 26.70 19.42 0.17
N HIS A 60 27.53 20.35 -0.32
CA HIS A 60 28.90 20.53 0.18
C HIS A 60 29.28 22.00 0.28
N ARG A 61 29.75 22.44 1.45
CA ARG A 61 30.20 23.82 1.74
C ARG A 61 29.18 24.92 1.35
N GLY A 62 27.89 24.63 1.49
CA GLY A 62 26.81 25.57 1.15
C GLY A 62 26.36 25.53 -0.31
N ASN A 63 27.07 24.84 -1.18
CA ASN A 63 26.68 24.64 -2.57
C ASN A 63 25.91 23.33 -2.73
N ASP A 64 24.86 23.36 -3.55
CA ASP A 64 24.13 22.18 -3.98
C ASP A 64 24.74 21.64 -5.28
N HIS A 65 25.12 20.36 -5.28
CA HIS A 65 25.59 19.63 -6.43
C HIS A 65 24.58 18.56 -6.80
N GLU A 66 24.35 18.35 -8.08
CA GLU A 66 23.49 17.28 -8.58
C GLU A 66 24.32 16.36 -9.46
N ILE A 67 24.12 15.05 -9.31
CA ILE A 67 24.63 14.00 -10.18
C ILE A 67 23.42 13.49 -10.95
N ASP A 68 23.43 13.61 -12.26
CA ASP A 68 22.26 13.25 -13.08
C ASP A 68 21.94 11.76 -12.96
N ILE A 69 22.95 10.90 -13.09
CA ILE A 69 22.81 9.44 -12.94
C ILE A 69 24.03 8.89 -12.20
N LEU A 70 23.79 7.98 -11.24
CA LEU A 70 24.84 7.22 -10.59
C LEU A 70 24.59 5.73 -10.86
N ALA A 71 25.60 5.04 -11.41
CA ALA A 71 25.62 3.61 -11.60
C ALA A 71 26.58 2.97 -10.59
N ALA A 72 26.13 1.94 -9.85
CA ALA A 72 26.92 1.28 -8.82
C ALA A 72 26.84 -0.24 -8.93
N SER A 73 27.97 -0.93 -8.78
CA SER A 73 28.07 -2.39 -8.70
C SER A 73 29.01 -2.80 -7.58
N PRO A 74 28.69 -3.84 -6.81
CA PRO A 74 29.56 -4.33 -5.75
C PRO A 74 30.87 -4.93 -6.27
N THR A 75 30.94 -5.30 -7.55
CA THR A 75 32.11 -5.95 -8.17
C THR A 75 32.88 -5.05 -9.11
N ARG A 76 32.33 -3.87 -9.46
CA ARG A 76 32.99 -2.97 -10.45
C ARG A 76 33.12 -1.52 -9.96
N GLY A 77 32.47 -1.16 -8.84
CA GLY A 77 32.56 0.20 -8.29
C GLY A 77 31.42 1.11 -8.72
N VAL A 78 31.67 2.41 -8.80
CA VAL A 78 30.66 3.45 -8.96
C VAL A 78 31.07 4.41 -10.08
N VAL A 79 30.15 4.68 -11.02
CA VAL A 79 30.33 5.70 -12.05
C VAL A 79 29.25 6.76 -11.90
N VAL A 80 29.66 8.02 -11.76
CA VAL A 80 28.75 9.17 -11.74
C VAL A 80 28.71 9.81 -13.12
N PHE A 81 27.52 10.15 -13.60
CA PHE A 81 27.29 10.73 -14.92
C PHE A 81 26.77 12.15 -14.81
N GLU A 82 27.34 13.03 -15.62
CA GLU A 82 26.78 14.31 -16.03
C GLU A 82 26.29 14.18 -17.47
N VAL A 83 25.06 14.57 -17.75
CA VAL A 83 24.43 14.41 -19.07
C VAL A 83 24.18 15.74 -19.73
N LYS A 84 24.60 15.89 -20.97
CA LYS A 84 24.33 17.09 -21.79
C LYS A 84 23.69 16.71 -23.11
N GLY A 85 22.50 17.23 -23.35
CA GLY A 85 21.74 17.04 -24.59
C GLY A 85 21.92 18.19 -25.57
N GLY A 86 21.45 17.98 -26.81
CA GLY A 86 21.46 18.96 -27.88
C GLY A 86 22.82 19.08 -28.61
N LEU A 87 23.02 20.21 -29.28
CA LEU A 87 24.25 20.47 -30.04
C LEU A 87 25.40 20.84 -29.09
N ILE A 88 26.36 19.93 -28.94
CA ILE A 88 27.58 20.16 -28.15
C ILE A 88 28.72 20.55 -29.08
N THR A 89 29.43 21.64 -28.76
CA THR A 89 30.60 22.13 -29.50
C THR A 89 31.70 22.54 -28.54
N MET A 90 32.94 22.42 -28.99
CA MET A 90 34.12 22.92 -28.28
C MET A 90 34.64 24.15 -29.00
N VAL A 91 34.72 25.28 -28.29
CA VAL A 91 35.32 26.52 -28.81
C VAL A 91 36.37 27.02 -27.83
N ASP A 92 37.57 27.17 -28.28
CA ASP A 92 38.73 27.57 -27.45
C ASP A 92 38.90 26.68 -26.20
N GLY A 93 38.64 25.37 -26.34
CA GLY A 93 38.74 24.40 -25.23
C GLY A 93 37.60 24.49 -24.21
N LEU A 94 36.54 25.21 -24.50
CA LEU A 94 35.36 25.40 -23.62
C LEU A 94 34.11 24.76 -24.19
N TRP A 95 33.34 24.13 -23.33
CA TRP A 95 32.06 23.50 -23.67
C TRP A 95 30.98 24.54 -24.01
N HIS A 96 30.32 24.34 -25.15
CA HIS A 96 29.13 25.06 -25.55
C HIS A 96 27.99 24.09 -25.83
N GLN A 97 26.81 24.42 -25.37
CA GLN A 97 25.56 23.68 -25.60
C GLN A 97 24.58 24.58 -26.34
N ASN A 98 24.11 24.14 -27.50
CA ASN A 98 23.18 24.90 -28.36
C ASN A 98 23.69 26.32 -28.69
N GLY A 99 25.00 26.47 -28.89
CA GLY A 99 25.68 27.73 -29.21
C GLY A 99 25.99 28.64 -28.01
N HIS A 100 25.60 28.24 -26.78
CA HIS A 100 25.88 28.98 -25.57
C HIS A 100 26.97 28.30 -24.75
N ARG A 101 27.92 29.09 -24.21
CA ARG A 101 28.94 28.60 -23.32
C ARG A 101 28.36 27.99 -22.07
N CYS A 102 28.71 26.75 -21.72
CA CYS A 102 28.29 26.09 -20.49
C CYS A 102 28.89 26.78 -19.26
N GLN A 103 28.07 27.06 -18.27
CA GLN A 103 28.51 27.59 -16.97
C GLN A 103 27.66 26.96 -15.86
N PRO A 104 28.23 26.08 -15.00
CA PRO A 104 29.66 25.60 -15.04
C PRO A 104 29.98 24.73 -16.27
N GLN A 105 31.27 24.47 -16.50
CA GLN A 105 31.70 23.53 -17.54
C GLN A 105 31.35 22.11 -17.12
N PRO A 106 30.88 21.20 -18.00
CA PRO A 106 30.45 19.83 -17.64
C PRO A 106 31.53 19.00 -16.95
N ASP A 107 32.81 19.12 -17.39
CA ASP A 107 33.91 18.41 -16.78
C ASP A 107 34.27 18.94 -15.38
N ASP A 108 34.15 20.25 -15.13
CA ASP A 108 34.28 20.80 -13.78
C ASP A 108 33.10 20.39 -12.90
N GLN A 109 31.85 20.46 -13.42
CA GLN A 109 30.62 20.12 -12.72
C GLN A 109 30.66 18.68 -12.18
N ILE A 110 30.98 17.69 -13.03
CA ILE A 110 30.98 16.30 -12.61
C ILE A 110 32.11 15.99 -11.61
N LEU A 111 33.31 16.60 -11.78
CA LEU A 111 34.41 16.44 -10.83
C LEU A 111 34.09 17.04 -9.46
N GLU A 112 33.43 18.20 -9.43
CA GLU A 112 32.98 18.83 -8.18
C GLU A 112 31.90 17.98 -7.52
N SER A 113 30.94 17.49 -8.28
CA SER A 113 29.83 16.62 -7.79
C SER A 113 30.39 15.30 -7.22
N LYS A 114 31.36 14.66 -7.91
CA LYS A 114 32.07 13.47 -7.40
C LYS A 114 32.79 13.78 -6.08
N HIS A 115 33.58 14.87 -6.02
CA HIS A 115 34.26 15.26 -4.79
C HIS A 115 33.29 15.55 -3.63
N ALA A 116 32.19 16.23 -3.91
CA ALA A 116 31.15 16.50 -2.92
C ALA A 116 30.55 15.19 -2.39
N LEU A 117 30.26 14.22 -3.27
CA LEU A 117 29.79 12.88 -2.91
C LEU A 117 30.79 12.16 -1.98
N VAL A 118 32.05 12.07 -2.38
CA VAL A 118 33.10 11.41 -1.58
C VAL A 118 33.22 12.05 -0.19
N LYS A 119 33.21 13.39 -0.11
CA LYS A 119 33.27 14.11 1.17
C LYS A 119 32.04 13.86 2.04
N ARG A 120 30.85 13.81 1.44
CA ARG A 120 29.61 13.46 2.14
C ARG A 120 29.68 12.06 2.74
N LEU A 121 30.07 11.06 1.93
CA LEU A 121 30.19 9.67 2.35
C LEU A 121 31.22 9.51 3.49
N GLN A 122 32.37 10.20 3.39
CA GLN A 122 33.38 10.24 4.46
C GLN A 122 32.84 10.84 5.75
N LYS A 123 32.08 11.95 5.65
CA LYS A 123 31.42 12.58 6.81
C LYS A 123 30.40 11.65 7.47
N MET A 124 29.71 10.83 6.67
CA MET A 124 28.78 9.79 7.15
C MET A 124 29.50 8.54 7.66
N LYS A 125 30.84 8.53 7.66
CA LYS A 125 31.69 7.38 8.06
C LYS A 125 31.43 6.11 7.23
N ILE A 126 30.99 6.26 5.98
CA ILE A 126 30.89 5.15 5.05
C ILE A 126 32.30 4.73 4.65
N ASN A 127 32.59 3.45 4.79
CA ASN A 127 33.89 2.89 4.39
C ASN A 127 33.93 2.76 2.85
N LEU A 128 34.72 3.62 2.21
CA LEU A 128 34.89 3.68 0.75
C LEU A 128 35.99 2.76 0.23
N ARG A 129 36.61 1.95 1.08
CA ARG A 129 37.63 0.98 0.63
C ARG A 129 36.98 0.02 -0.36
N ASP A 130 37.65 -0.18 -1.49
CA ASP A 130 37.18 -1.04 -2.61
C ASP A 130 35.93 -0.53 -3.35
N LEU A 131 35.39 0.65 -2.96
CA LEU A 131 34.38 1.38 -3.71
C LEU A 131 35.08 2.44 -4.58
N PHE A 132 35.48 2.04 -5.77
CA PHE A 132 36.10 2.94 -6.75
C PHE A 132 35.01 3.87 -7.31
N ILE A 133 35.17 5.17 -7.18
CA ILE A 133 34.19 6.17 -7.65
C ILE A 133 34.86 7.00 -8.76
N ASP A 134 34.37 6.84 -9.97
CA ASP A 134 34.80 7.56 -11.14
C ASP A 134 33.68 8.34 -11.81
N GLU A 135 34.01 9.16 -12.78
CA GLU A 135 33.09 10.03 -13.50
C GLU A 135 33.01 9.69 -14.98
N ALA A 136 31.87 10.00 -15.60
CA ALA A 136 31.67 9.94 -17.04
C ALA A 136 30.71 11.07 -17.50
N ILE A 137 30.81 11.44 -18.77
CA ILE A 137 29.90 12.40 -19.41
C ILE A 137 29.02 11.68 -20.44
N GLY A 138 27.68 11.87 -20.34
CA GLY A 138 26.70 11.38 -21.31
C GLY A 138 26.39 12.45 -22.37
N LEU A 139 26.62 12.14 -23.64
CA LEU A 139 26.35 13.00 -24.79
C LEU A 139 25.45 12.29 -25.81
N PRO A 140 24.17 11.99 -25.46
CA PRO A 140 23.35 11.09 -26.27
C PRO A 140 22.99 11.65 -27.67
N ASP A 141 23.17 12.96 -27.91
CA ASP A 141 22.90 13.63 -29.19
C ASP A 141 24.15 13.75 -30.08
N VAL A 142 25.33 13.44 -29.56
CA VAL A 142 26.61 13.50 -30.28
C VAL A 142 26.86 12.17 -30.99
N GLN A 143 26.98 12.18 -32.31
CA GLN A 143 27.26 11.00 -33.12
C GLN A 143 28.75 10.77 -33.32
N GLY A 144 29.39 10.27 -32.27
CA GLY A 144 30.85 9.98 -32.25
C GLY A 144 31.71 11.14 -31.78
N VAL A 145 32.43 10.92 -30.70
CA VAL A 145 33.46 11.81 -30.20
C VAL A 145 34.81 11.37 -30.80
N PRO A 146 35.67 12.30 -31.27
CA PRO A 146 37.00 11.96 -31.82
C PRO A 146 37.85 11.10 -30.86
N GLU A 147 38.68 10.22 -31.41
CA GLU A 147 39.59 9.35 -30.61
C GLU A 147 40.57 10.16 -29.76
N GLU A 148 41.02 11.30 -30.28
CA GLU A 148 41.88 12.23 -29.54
C GLU A 148 41.15 12.90 -28.36
N GLY A 149 39.82 12.66 -28.23
CA GLY A 149 38.96 13.27 -27.22
C GLY A 149 38.62 14.73 -27.55
N LEU A 150 38.07 15.42 -26.56
CA LEU A 150 37.62 16.81 -26.69
C LEU A 150 38.65 17.83 -26.14
N GLY A 151 39.83 17.40 -25.77
CA GLY A 151 40.86 18.26 -25.14
C GLY A 151 40.46 18.74 -23.73
N THR A 152 39.51 18.05 -23.09
CA THR A 152 39.02 18.34 -21.75
C THR A 152 39.71 17.49 -20.69
N ARG A 153 39.31 17.67 -19.40
CA ARG A 153 39.84 16.84 -18.30
C ARG A 153 39.26 15.41 -18.30
N ILE A 154 38.18 15.18 -19.03
CA ILE A 154 37.54 13.87 -19.16
C ILE A 154 38.05 13.20 -20.43
N PRO A 155 38.72 12.07 -20.34
CA PRO A 155 39.23 11.36 -21.51
C PRO A 155 38.11 10.71 -22.31
N ARG A 156 38.41 10.36 -23.59
CA ARG A 156 37.41 9.76 -24.51
C ARG A 156 36.73 8.53 -23.94
N GLU A 157 37.45 7.69 -23.24
CA GLU A 157 37.01 6.44 -22.64
C GLU A 157 35.96 6.64 -21.52
N ARG A 158 35.73 7.89 -21.12
CA ARG A 158 34.73 8.27 -20.12
C ARG A 158 33.59 9.09 -20.71
N ILE A 159 33.41 9.07 -22.04
CA ILE A 159 32.34 9.79 -22.74
C ILE A 159 31.42 8.78 -23.40
N LEU A 160 30.15 8.72 -22.90
CA LEU A 160 29.06 7.94 -23.48
C LEU A 160 28.36 8.79 -24.53
N ASP A 161 28.79 8.70 -25.78
CA ASP A 161 28.13 9.40 -26.90
C ASP A 161 26.98 8.58 -27.53
N GLY A 162 26.27 9.16 -28.50
CA GLY A 162 25.12 8.53 -29.15
C GLY A 162 25.45 7.20 -29.85
N THR A 163 26.70 6.97 -30.26
CA THR A 163 27.12 5.70 -30.89
C THR A 163 27.34 4.59 -29.84
N MET A 164 27.65 4.97 -28.61
CA MET A 164 27.91 4.06 -27.49
C MET A 164 26.63 3.72 -26.69
N LEU A 165 25.52 4.46 -26.88
CA LEU A 165 24.25 4.18 -26.16
C LEU A 165 23.76 2.73 -26.28
N PRO A 166 23.92 2.01 -27.41
CA PRO A 166 23.55 0.59 -27.46
C PRO A 166 24.48 -0.33 -26.66
N TYR A 167 25.65 0.14 -26.25
CA TYR A 167 26.73 -0.65 -25.63
C TYR A 167 27.29 0.02 -24.37
N PRO A 168 26.48 0.48 -23.40
CA PRO A 168 26.98 1.25 -22.25
C PRO A 168 27.90 0.44 -21.34
N ALA A 169 27.77 -0.90 -21.34
CA ALA A 169 28.65 -1.78 -20.60
C ALA A 169 30.10 -1.69 -21.04
N GLU A 170 30.40 -1.44 -22.32
CA GLU A 170 31.75 -1.30 -22.84
C GLU A 170 32.45 -0.09 -22.21
N LEU A 171 31.78 1.05 -22.11
CA LEU A 171 32.31 2.23 -21.44
C LEU A 171 32.61 1.95 -19.96
N ILE A 172 31.67 1.35 -19.24
CA ILE A 172 31.83 1.07 -17.82
C ILE A 172 32.98 0.07 -17.57
N HIS A 173 33.11 -0.94 -18.42
CA HIS A 173 34.19 -1.93 -18.34
C HIS A 173 35.57 -1.29 -18.69
N ALA A 174 35.60 -0.25 -19.50
CA ALA A 174 36.82 0.51 -19.76
C ALA A 174 37.24 1.36 -18.55
N ILE A 175 36.27 1.90 -17.80
CA ILE A 175 36.50 2.70 -16.59
C ILE A 175 36.95 1.80 -15.43
N HIS A 176 36.21 0.71 -15.19
CA HIS A 176 36.43 -0.17 -14.04
C HIS A 176 36.67 -1.62 -14.44
N ARG A 177 37.76 -2.19 -13.89
CA ARG A 177 37.98 -3.63 -13.93
C ARG A 177 37.18 -4.31 -12.83
N GLU A 178 36.85 -5.58 -13.08
CA GLU A 178 36.20 -6.42 -12.07
C GLU A 178 37.14 -6.67 -10.88
N HIS A 179 36.61 -6.61 -9.68
CA HIS A 179 37.30 -6.83 -8.43
C HIS A 179 36.48 -7.71 -7.46
N ASP A 180 37.09 -8.12 -6.37
CA ASP A 180 36.37 -8.89 -5.34
C ASP A 180 35.15 -8.10 -4.84
N PRO A 181 34.01 -8.78 -4.64
CA PRO A 181 32.79 -8.11 -4.25
C PRO A 181 32.93 -7.33 -2.94
N VAL A 182 32.48 -6.09 -2.95
CA VAL A 182 32.31 -5.32 -1.72
C VAL A 182 31.29 -6.04 -0.84
N PRO A 183 31.55 -6.24 0.45
CA PRO A 183 30.59 -6.88 1.35
C PRO A 183 29.20 -6.24 1.28
N THR A 184 28.16 -7.08 1.19
CA THR A 184 26.77 -6.65 0.96
C THR A 184 26.30 -5.57 1.93
N GLU A 185 26.61 -5.70 3.23
CA GLU A 185 26.24 -4.70 4.24
C GLU A 185 26.88 -3.33 3.95
N ARG A 186 28.12 -3.31 3.48
CA ARG A 186 28.85 -2.09 3.14
C ARG A 186 28.30 -1.45 1.87
N PHE A 187 27.98 -2.26 0.86
CA PHE A 187 27.38 -1.78 -0.38
C PHE A 187 25.98 -1.20 -0.13
N HIS A 188 25.17 -1.88 0.68
CA HIS A 188 23.87 -1.35 1.11
C HIS A 188 23.99 -0.07 1.94
N ALA A 189 24.98 0.03 2.84
CA ALA A 189 25.24 1.27 3.57
C ALA A 189 25.61 2.44 2.65
N PHE A 190 26.36 2.16 1.57
CA PHE A 190 26.66 3.13 0.54
C PHE A 190 25.41 3.57 -0.22
N LEU A 191 24.58 2.65 -0.73
CA LEU A 191 23.34 2.97 -1.44
C LEU A 191 22.37 3.77 -0.56
N ASN A 192 22.21 3.40 0.69
CA ASN A 192 21.40 4.13 1.65
C ASN A 192 21.91 5.55 1.94
N ALA A 193 23.20 5.79 1.78
CA ALA A 193 23.76 7.14 1.93
C ALA A 193 23.51 8.03 0.72
N LEU A 194 23.28 7.47 -0.48
CA LEU A 194 22.97 8.22 -1.71
C LEU A 194 21.54 8.78 -1.71
N LYS A 195 20.59 7.90 -1.53
CA LYS A 195 19.16 8.23 -1.31
C LYS A 195 18.75 7.59 0.00
N PRO A 196 19.05 8.26 1.11
CA PRO A 196 18.66 7.69 2.38
C PRO A 196 17.15 7.60 2.41
N ASN A 197 16.64 6.39 2.64
CA ASN A 197 15.32 6.22 3.23
C ASN A 197 15.38 6.79 4.65
N ILE A 198 15.73 8.08 4.75
CA ILE A 198 15.74 8.82 6.01
C ILE A 198 14.31 9.30 6.21
N SER A 199 13.65 8.70 7.13
CA SER A 199 12.62 9.35 7.91
C SER A 199 13.28 10.56 8.61
N LEU A 200 13.15 11.74 8.02
CA LEU A 200 13.54 13.00 8.68
C LEU A 200 12.51 13.24 9.80
N GLY A 201 12.87 12.93 11.00
CA GLY A 201 12.01 12.83 12.16
C GLY A 201 12.18 11.49 12.85
N GLY A 202 13.35 10.87 12.70
CA GLY A 202 13.71 9.52 13.14
C GLY A 202 13.37 9.17 14.56
N ARG A 203 12.10 9.03 14.87
CA ARG A 203 11.63 8.04 15.85
C ARG A 203 11.20 6.83 15.04
N GLU A 204 11.67 5.66 15.48
CA GLU A 204 11.27 4.35 14.96
C GLU A 204 9.78 4.36 14.65
N GLY A 205 9.37 4.23 13.38
CA GLY A 205 7.95 4.12 13.15
C GLY A 205 7.34 4.53 11.83
N ARG A 206 8.05 5.09 10.86
CA ARG A 206 7.44 5.38 9.57
C ARG A 206 7.15 4.08 8.81
N ALA A 207 5.91 3.95 8.27
CA ALA A 207 5.62 2.90 7.30
C ALA A 207 6.47 3.15 6.06
N SER A 208 7.54 2.38 5.88
CA SER A 208 8.27 2.47 4.63
C SER A 208 7.49 1.69 3.58
N PRO A 209 7.35 2.20 2.34
CA PRO A 209 6.74 1.43 1.24
C PRO A 209 7.35 0.04 1.10
N ALA A 210 8.67 -0.09 1.29
CA ALA A 210 9.37 -1.36 1.26
C ALA A 210 8.93 -2.33 2.38
N ALA A 211 8.64 -1.83 3.59
CA ALA A 211 8.17 -2.69 4.68
C ALA A 211 6.72 -3.14 4.48
N LEU A 212 5.86 -2.29 3.90
CA LEU A 212 4.49 -2.66 3.53
C LEU A 212 4.51 -3.68 2.38
N LYS A 213 5.32 -3.44 1.35
CA LYS A 213 5.52 -4.37 0.23
C LYS A 213 6.03 -5.74 0.70
N MET A 214 6.95 -5.78 1.67
CA MET A 214 7.44 -7.02 2.27
C MET A 214 6.31 -7.81 2.95
N LEU A 215 5.36 -7.14 3.61
CA LEU A 215 4.18 -7.80 4.20
C LEU A 215 3.31 -8.42 3.09
N ASP A 216 3.07 -7.69 2.01
CA ASP A 216 2.26 -8.17 0.89
C ASP A 216 2.92 -9.38 0.20
N GLU A 217 4.22 -9.32 -0.10
CA GLU A 217 4.97 -10.42 -0.73
C GLU A 217 4.97 -11.69 0.15
N GLN A 218 5.18 -11.54 1.47
CA GLN A 218 5.12 -12.67 2.41
C GLN A 218 3.70 -13.26 2.50
N ALA A 219 2.68 -12.41 2.38
CA ALA A 219 1.29 -12.87 2.35
C ALA A 219 1.01 -13.66 1.07
N GLU A 220 1.38 -13.13 -0.09
CA GLU A 220 1.17 -13.79 -1.39
C GLU A 220 1.84 -15.16 -1.46
N GLU A 221 3.10 -15.28 -1.02
CA GLU A 221 3.84 -16.54 -1.03
C GLU A 221 3.14 -17.61 -0.18
N ARG A 222 2.70 -17.26 1.03
CA ARG A 222 2.03 -18.20 1.95
C ARG A 222 0.64 -18.60 1.48
N LEU A 223 -0.10 -17.66 0.92
CA LEU A 223 -1.46 -17.90 0.47
C LEU A 223 -1.52 -18.62 -0.88
N ALA A 224 -0.45 -18.55 -1.67
CA ALA A 224 -0.35 -19.29 -2.93
C ALA A 224 -0.53 -20.81 -2.75
N MET A 225 -0.10 -21.38 -1.61
CA MET A 225 -0.31 -22.80 -1.29
C MET A 225 -1.80 -23.14 -1.12
N LEU A 226 -2.64 -22.17 -0.78
CA LEU A 226 -4.07 -22.36 -0.52
C LEU A 226 -4.94 -22.18 -1.78
N ARG A 227 -4.33 -21.85 -2.92
CA ARG A 227 -5.06 -21.71 -4.21
C ARG A 227 -5.86 -22.95 -4.57
N GLN A 228 -5.34 -24.14 -4.23
CA GLN A 228 -6.01 -25.39 -4.52
C GLN A 228 -7.36 -25.56 -3.83
N LEU A 229 -7.60 -24.85 -2.71
CA LEU A 229 -8.89 -24.86 -2.04
C LEU A 229 -10.02 -24.31 -2.94
N GLY A 230 -9.72 -23.36 -3.84
CA GLY A 230 -10.68 -22.83 -4.81
C GLY A 230 -11.20 -23.83 -5.84
N ALA A 231 -10.57 -25.00 -5.97
CA ALA A 231 -11.05 -26.09 -6.81
C ALA A 231 -12.08 -27.00 -6.12
N MET A 232 -12.23 -26.90 -4.80
CA MET A 232 -13.17 -27.69 -4.02
C MET A 232 -14.59 -27.13 -4.15
N SER A 233 -15.60 -27.98 -3.92
CA SER A 233 -17.00 -27.57 -4.03
C SER A 233 -17.47 -26.76 -2.82
N ARG A 234 -17.02 -27.12 -1.61
CA ARG A 234 -17.41 -26.46 -0.36
C ARG A 234 -16.19 -26.26 0.53
N VAL A 235 -15.87 -24.99 0.84
CA VAL A 235 -14.69 -24.63 1.64
C VAL A 235 -15.06 -23.54 2.63
N ILE A 236 -14.57 -23.68 3.85
CA ILE A 236 -14.56 -22.63 4.87
C ILE A 236 -13.11 -22.37 5.28
N VAL A 237 -12.66 -21.16 5.09
CA VAL A 237 -11.36 -20.72 5.62
C VAL A 237 -11.59 -19.80 6.80
N THR A 238 -11.25 -20.28 7.99
CA THR A 238 -11.32 -19.47 9.21
C THR A 238 -9.99 -18.81 9.52
N GLY A 239 -10.02 -17.69 10.21
CA GLY A 239 -8.81 -17.01 10.65
C GLY A 239 -9.10 -15.62 11.18
N GLY A 240 -8.23 -15.12 12.06
CA GLY A 240 -8.33 -13.78 12.61
C GLY A 240 -8.05 -12.68 11.57
N PRO A 241 -8.08 -11.41 11.98
CA PRO A 241 -7.78 -10.29 11.11
C PRO A 241 -6.33 -10.34 10.62
N GLY A 242 -6.12 -9.91 9.39
CA GLY A 242 -4.79 -9.86 8.78
C GLY A 242 -4.21 -11.22 8.36
N THR A 243 -4.98 -12.29 8.38
CA THR A 243 -4.51 -13.63 7.96
C THR A 243 -4.58 -13.88 6.46
N GLY A 244 -5.14 -12.94 5.67
CA GLY A 244 -5.21 -13.04 4.22
C GLY A 244 -6.54 -13.56 3.66
N LYS A 245 -7.60 -13.65 4.45
CA LYS A 245 -8.95 -14.09 4.00
C LYS A 245 -9.42 -13.36 2.74
N SER A 246 -9.43 -12.03 2.75
CA SER A 246 -9.89 -11.23 1.59
C SER A 246 -8.97 -11.39 0.36
N TRP A 247 -7.69 -11.74 0.55
CA TRP A 247 -6.81 -12.11 -0.56
C TRP A 247 -7.29 -13.42 -1.21
N LEU A 248 -7.65 -14.44 -0.41
CA LEU A 248 -8.21 -15.69 -0.92
C LEU A 248 -9.53 -15.46 -1.68
N VAL A 249 -10.39 -14.59 -1.18
CA VAL A 249 -11.65 -14.21 -1.86
C VAL A 249 -11.37 -13.70 -3.28
N VAL A 250 -10.40 -12.77 -3.43
CA VAL A 250 -10.00 -12.24 -4.74
C VAL A 250 -9.36 -13.33 -5.62
N ASP A 251 -8.52 -14.19 -5.05
CA ASP A 251 -7.89 -15.28 -5.81
C ASP A 251 -8.92 -16.32 -6.27
N TRP A 252 -9.86 -16.70 -5.43
CA TRP A 252 -10.95 -17.61 -5.81
C TRP A 252 -11.84 -17.00 -6.91
N ALA A 253 -12.12 -15.70 -6.82
CA ALA A 253 -12.87 -15.00 -7.87
C ALA A 253 -12.12 -15.00 -9.21
N LYS A 254 -10.80 -14.83 -9.21
CA LYS A 254 -9.96 -14.97 -10.42
C LYS A 254 -10.05 -16.37 -11.00
N GLN A 255 -9.94 -17.40 -10.17
CA GLN A 255 -10.06 -18.79 -10.62
C GLN A 255 -11.45 -19.10 -11.19
N ALA A 256 -12.50 -18.54 -10.61
CA ALA A 256 -13.86 -18.68 -11.11
C ALA A 256 -14.02 -18.06 -12.51
N ILE A 257 -13.45 -16.86 -12.73
CA ILE A 257 -13.41 -16.24 -14.07
C ILE A 257 -12.67 -17.12 -15.08
N GLU A 258 -11.51 -17.65 -14.70
CA GLU A 258 -10.71 -18.53 -15.59
C GLU A 258 -11.48 -19.78 -15.99
N ARG A 259 -12.39 -20.27 -15.15
CA ARG A 259 -13.29 -21.39 -15.47
C ARG A 259 -14.50 -20.98 -16.29
N GLY A 260 -14.80 -19.70 -16.40
CA GLY A 260 -16.01 -19.17 -17.00
C GLY A 260 -17.26 -19.29 -16.10
N ASP A 261 -17.07 -19.44 -14.77
CA ASP A 261 -18.14 -19.58 -13.80
C ASP A 261 -18.94 -18.28 -13.67
N ARG A 262 -20.26 -18.37 -13.66
CA ARG A 262 -21.11 -17.28 -13.19
C ARG A 262 -20.94 -17.14 -11.68
N THR A 263 -20.36 -16.03 -11.26
CA THR A 263 -19.85 -15.88 -9.89
C THR A 263 -20.41 -14.65 -9.18
N ALA A 264 -20.83 -14.83 -7.92
CA ALA A 264 -21.10 -13.71 -7.02
C ALA A 264 -20.15 -13.74 -5.82
N VAL A 265 -19.62 -12.55 -5.46
CA VAL A 265 -18.85 -12.31 -4.24
C VAL A 265 -19.74 -11.53 -3.27
N ILE A 266 -20.01 -12.13 -2.13
CA ILE A 266 -21.00 -11.63 -1.16
C ILE A 266 -20.27 -11.23 0.10
N CYS A 267 -20.56 -10.02 0.58
CA CYS A 267 -20.01 -9.46 1.81
C CYS A 267 -21.12 -9.04 2.76
N PHE A 268 -20.80 -8.89 4.02
CA PHE A 268 -21.78 -8.43 5.00
C PHE A 268 -22.17 -6.95 4.82
N ASN A 269 -21.21 -6.07 4.48
CA ASN A 269 -21.46 -4.63 4.39
C ASN A 269 -20.99 -4.01 3.07
N ARG A 270 -21.57 -2.86 2.70
CA ARG A 270 -21.29 -2.13 1.45
C ARG A 270 -19.83 -1.69 1.31
N PRO A 271 -19.15 -1.11 2.33
CA PRO A 271 -17.76 -0.72 2.20
C PRO A 271 -16.80 -1.86 1.79
N ILE A 272 -17.02 -3.07 2.31
CA ILE A 272 -16.22 -4.25 1.92
C ILE A 272 -16.52 -4.63 0.47
N ALA A 273 -17.81 -4.65 0.09
CA ALA A 273 -18.22 -4.98 -1.27
C ALA A 273 -17.60 -4.01 -2.30
N ASP A 274 -17.63 -2.70 -2.04
CA ASP A 274 -17.04 -1.68 -2.90
C ASP A 274 -15.51 -1.84 -3.01
N GLN A 275 -14.83 -2.13 -1.89
CA GLN A 275 -13.39 -2.37 -1.88
C GLN A 275 -13.01 -3.64 -2.67
N LEU A 276 -13.79 -4.72 -2.52
CA LEU A 276 -13.55 -5.95 -3.27
C LEU A 276 -13.83 -5.76 -4.76
N ALA A 277 -14.91 -5.06 -5.12
CA ALA A 277 -15.22 -4.73 -6.52
C ALA A 277 -14.05 -4.02 -7.21
N GLY A 278 -13.37 -3.09 -6.53
CA GLY A 278 -12.17 -2.41 -7.04
C GLY A 278 -10.96 -3.31 -7.23
N ARG A 279 -10.91 -4.49 -6.59
CA ARG A 279 -9.81 -5.47 -6.70
C ARG A 279 -10.10 -6.61 -7.67
N LEU A 280 -11.34 -6.76 -8.10
CA LEU A 280 -11.76 -7.83 -8.99
C LEU A 280 -11.44 -7.49 -10.45
N PRO A 281 -10.96 -8.46 -11.24
CA PRO A 281 -10.42 -8.19 -12.57
C PRO A 281 -11.47 -7.99 -13.66
N SER A 282 -12.76 -8.14 -13.37
CA SER A 282 -13.81 -8.11 -14.39
C SER A 282 -15.15 -7.67 -13.85
N SER A 283 -15.91 -6.93 -14.68
CA SER A 283 -17.32 -6.60 -14.45
C SER A 283 -18.27 -7.82 -14.56
N ALA A 284 -17.74 -8.99 -14.93
CA ALA A 284 -18.51 -10.24 -14.98
C ALA A 284 -18.76 -10.85 -13.59
N ILE A 285 -18.13 -10.34 -12.54
CA ILE A 285 -18.38 -10.78 -11.17
C ILE A 285 -19.22 -9.72 -10.46
N ILE A 286 -20.29 -10.18 -9.85
CA ILE A 286 -21.13 -9.37 -8.96
C ILE A 286 -20.47 -9.35 -7.58
N ALA A 287 -19.96 -8.18 -7.15
CA ALA A 287 -19.52 -7.97 -5.77
C ALA A 287 -20.51 -7.08 -5.05
N THR A 288 -21.23 -7.65 -4.06
CA THR A 288 -22.34 -6.96 -3.40
C THR A 288 -22.57 -7.47 -1.98
N THR A 289 -23.52 -6.88 -1.28
CA THR A 289 -24.01 -7.41 0.00
C THR A 289 -25.08 -8.47 -0.23
N TYR A 290 -25.40 -9.26 0.79
CA TYR A 290 -26.49 -10.23 0.72
C TYR A 290 -27.81 -9.58 0.25
N HIS A 291 -28.24 -8.50 0.92
CA HIS A 291 -29.46 -7.80 0.55
C HIS A 291 -29.41 -7.17 -0.83
N GLY A 292 -28.23 -6.62 -1.22
CA GLY A 292 -28.01 -6.11 -2.58
C GLY A 292 -28.19 -7.21 -3.63
N LEU A 293 -27.59 -8.39 -3.41
CA LEU A 293 -27.73 -9.52 -4.32
C LEU A 293 -29.20 -9.91 -4.50
N ILE A 294 -29.92 -10.12 -3.38
CA ILE A 294 -31.32 -10.54 -3.44
C ILE A 294 -32.18 -9.49 -4.15
N THR A 295 -31.98 -8.20 -3.85
CA THR A 295 -32.72 -7.11 -4.49
C THR A 295 -32.44 -7.05 -5.98
N ASP A 296 -31.15 -7.05 -6.39
CA ASP A 296 -30.76 -7.00 -7.80
C ASP A 296 -31.25 -8.23 -8.57
N TYR A 297 -31.22 -9.39 -7.92
CA TYR A 297 -31.67 -10.64 -8.50
C TYR A 297 -33.20 -10.65 -8.75
N LEU A 298 -33.98 -10.19 -7.78
CA LEU A 298 -35.42 -10.06 -7.92
C LEU A 298 -35.80 -9.05 -9.01
N MET A 299 -35.05 -7.92 -9.12
CA MET A 299 -35.27 -6.94 -10.18
C MET A 299 -34.96 -7.50 -11.56
N ALA A 300 -33.79 -8.19 -11.71
CA ALA A 300 -33.36 -8.75 -12.99
C ALA A 300 -34.35 -9.77 -13.55
N HIS A 301 -34.98 -10.56 -12.69
CA HIS A 301 -35.94 -11.60 -13.07
C HIS A 301 -37.39 -11.10 -13.15
N ARG A 302 -37.59 -9.76 -13.08
CA ARG A 302 -38.91 -9.12 -13.20
C ARG A 302 -40.00 -9.80 -12.36
N VAL A 303 -39.68 -10.13 -11.11
CA VAL A 303 -40.64 -10.72 -10.19
C VAL A 303 -41.77 -9.72 -9.93
N LYS A 304 -42.91 -9.93 -10.62
CA LYS A 304 -44.04 -9.03 -10.67
C LYS A 304 -45.03 -9.37 -9.56
N HIS A 305 -44.71 -9.15 -8.30
CA HIS A 305 -45.70 -9.27 -7.22
C HIS A 305 -45.69 -8.01 -6.37
N ALA A 306 -46.39 -6.98 -6.87
CA ALA A 306 -46.59 -5.70 -6.21
C ALA A 306 -47.65 -5.72 -5.09
N ASP A 307 -48.31 -6.86 -4.82
CA ASP A 307 -49.54 -6.89 -4.00
C ASP A 307 -49.30 -7.03 -2.48
N GLU A 308 -48.09 -7.17 -2.01
CA GLU A 308 -47.83 -7.33 -0.57
C GLU A 308 -47.41 -6.04 0.15
N GLY A 309 -47.60 -4.87 -0.44
CA GLY A 309 -47.49 -3.56 0.24
C GLY A 309 -46.11 -3.11 0.71
N GLU A 310 -45.07 -3.93 0.55
CA GLU A 310 -43.71 -3.72 1.06
C GLU A 310 -42.67 -3.49 -0.05
N VAL A 311 -42.98 -3.95 -1.27
CA VAL A 311 -42.18 -3.71 -2.48
C VAL A 311 -43.00 -2.85 -3.44
N VAL A 312 -42.62 -1.62 -3.68
CA VAL A 312 -43.34 -0.70 -4.56
C VAL A 312 -42.56 -0.57 -5.86
N ALA A 313 -43.20 -0.87 -7.00
CA ALA A 313 -42.68 -0.48 -8.30
C ALA A 313 -42.93 1.02 -8.49
N GLU A 314 -41.86 1.78 -8.76
CA GLU A 314 -41.98 3.17 -9.21
C GLU A 314 -42.39 3.22 -10.69
N ASP A 315 -42.87 4.39 -11.17
CA ASP A 315 -43.39 4.58 -12.53
C ASP A 315 -42.39 4.25 -13.64
N ASP A 316 -41.09 4.19 -13.35
CA ASP A 316 -40.01 3.81 -14.24
C ASP A 316 -39.70 2.30 -14.24
N GLY A 317 -40.41 1.51 -13.44
CA GLY A 317 -40.21 0.08 -13.28
C GLY A 317 -39.16 -0.30 -12.24
N THR A 318 -38.60 0.66 -11.51
CA THR A 318 -37.67 0.42 -10.40
C THR A 318 -38.44 -0.13 -9.20
N LEU A 319 -38.02 -1.29 -8.68
CA LEU A 319 -38.54 -1.85 -7.45
C LEU A 319 -37.85 -1.16 -6.26
N VAL A 320 -38.62 -0.41 -5.49
CA VAL A 320 -38.14 0.22 -4.26
C VAL A 320 -38.69 -0.54 -3.07
N ILE A 321 -37.82 -1.19 -2.33
CA ILE A 321 -38.17 -1.73 -1.02
C ILE A 321 -38.17 -0.53 -0.06
N ARG A 322 -39.35 -0.05 0.33
CA ARG A 322 -39.45 1.05 1.30
C ARG A 322 -39.18 0.53 2.71
N PRO A 323 -38.07 0.93 3.34
CA PRO A 323 -37.75 0.54 4.71
C PRO A 323 -38.70 1.30 5.67
N GLN A 324 -39.83 0.78 5.96
CA GLN A 324 -40.70 1.33 7.04
C GLN A 324 -40.43 0.69 8.39
N GLN A 325 -39.58 -0.34 8.45
CA GLN A 325 -39.40 -1.11 9.68
C GLN A 325 -37.94 -1.50 9.88
N GLY A 326 -37.54 -1.68 11.15
CA GLY A 326 -36.14 -1.84 11.56
C GLY A 326 -35.45 -3.11 11.05
N GLN A 327 -34.37 -3.47 11.72
CA GLN A 327 -33.45 -4.55 11.34
C GLN A 327 -34.16 -5.91 11.14
N GLU A 328 -35.22 -6.19 11.88
CA GLU A 328 -36.03 -7.41 11.79
C GLU A 328 -36.68 -7.62 10.40
N PHE A 329 -37.08 -6.54 9.73
CA PHE A 329 -37.54 -6.61 8.34
C PHE A 329 -36.48 -7.15 7.40
N TRP A 330 -35.27 -6.56 7.44
CA TRP A 330 -34.16 -6.95 6.57
C TRP A 330 -33.62 -8.34 6.88
N ASP A 331 -33.78 -8.79 8.12
CA ASP A 331 -33.30 -10.11 8.52
C ASP A 331 -34.06 -11.25 7.82
N HIS A 332 -35.39 -11.12 7.56
CA HIS A 332 -36.23 -12.22 7.10
C HIS A 332 -36.91 -11.97 5.76
N LYS A 333 -37.52 -10.81 5.56
CA LYS A 333 -38.42 -10.56 4.43
C LYS A 333 -37.82 -10.74 3.04
N PRO A 334 -36.59 -10.24 2.72
CA PRO A 334 -35.96 -10.47 1.42
C PRO A 334 -35.76 -11.96 1.14
N THR A 335 -35.32 -12.71 2.15
CA THR A 335 -35.14 -14.17 2.06
C THR A 335 -36.42 -14.89 1.78
N ASP A 336 -37.46 -14.60 2.57
CA ASP A 336 -38.79 -15.22 2.42
C ASP A 336 -39.39 -14.95 1.04
N PHE A 337 -39.17 -13.74 0.52
CA PHE A 337 -39.64 -13.36 -0.80
C PHE A 337 -38.88 -14.12 -1.89
N LEU A 338 -37.58 -14.19 -1.84
CA LEU A 338 -36.75 -14.98 -2.79
C LEU A 338 -37.19 -16.45 -2.79
N MET A 339 -37.34 -17.05 -1.60
CA MET A 339 -37.66 -18.47 -1.49
C MET A 339 -39.04 -18.82 -2.05
N ARG A 340 -40.02 -17.89 -1.96
CA ARG A 340 -41.33 -18.05 -2.58
C ARG A 340 -41.34 -18.00 -4.10
N HIS A 341 -40.39 -17.27 -4.69
CA HIS A 341 -40.29 -17.04 -6.13
C HIS A 341 -39.08 -17.72 -6.77
N LEU A 342 -38.47 -18.68 -6.08
CA LEU A 342 -37.30 -19.38 -6.55
C LEU A 342 -37.50 -20.10 -7.90
N ASP A 343 -38.71 -20.56 -8.17
CA ASP A 343 -39.07 -21.24 -9.42
C ASP A 343 -39.05 -20.28 -10.64
N GLU A 344 -39.12 -18.96 -10.41
CA GLU A 344 -39.04 -17.92 -11.44
C GLU A 344 -37.57 -17.55 -11.78
N VAL A 345 -36.64 -18.10 -11.02
CA VAL A 345 -35.19 -17.85 -11.19
C VAL A 345 -34.64 -18.76 -12.26
N GLU A 346 -34.39 -18.22 -13.47
CA GLU A 346 -33.90 -18.98 -14.62
C GLU A 346 -32.40 -19.27 -14.56
N GLU A 347 -31.61 -18.35 -14.00
CA GLU A 347 -30.15 -18.44 -14.00
C GLU A 347 -29.59 -18.49 -12.59
N LYS A 348 -28.86 -19.55 -12.26
CA LYS A 348 -28.18 -19.75 -10.98
C LYS A 348 -26.68 -19.46 -11.07
N PHE A 349 -25.99 -19.47 -9.95
CA PHE A 349 -24.56 -19.26 -9.87
C PHE A 349 -23.79 -20.59 -9.90
N ASP A 350 -22.68 -20.64 -10.63
CA ASP A 350 -21.74 -21.75 -10.58
C ASP A 350 -20.84 -21.66 -9.35
N THR A 351 -20.52 -20.43 -8.91
CA THR A 351 -19.64 -20.19 -7.75
C THR A 351 -20.18 -19.01 -6.90
N LEU A 352 -20.38 -19.26 -5.62
CA LEU A 352 -20.62 -18.25 -4.60
C LEU A 352 -19.41 -18.13 -3.69
N ILE A 353 -18.92 -16.92 -3.50
CA ILE A 353 -17.82 -16.59 -2.60
C ILE A 353 -18.33 -15.66 -1.53
N ILE A 354 -18.20 -16.05 -0.26
CA ILE A 354 -18.75 -15.30 0.86
C ILE A 354 -17.62 -14.85 1.77
N ASP A 355 -17.40 -13.53 1.86
CA ASP A 355 -16.47 -12.94 2.82
C ASP A 355 -17.18 -12.54 4.11
N GLU A 356 -16.48 -12.65 5.25
CA GLU A 356 -17.03 -12.37 6.58
C GLU A 356 -18.31 -13.20 6.88
N ALA A 357 -18.30 -14.47 6.52
CA ALA A 357 -19.46 -15.37 6.61
C ALA A 357 -20.00 -15.53 8.04
N GLN A 358 -19.21 -15.28 9.07
CA GLN A 358 -19.66 -15.32 10.47
C GLN A 358 -20.74 -14.30 10.83
N ASP A 359 -20.97 -13.28 9.99
CA ASP A 359 -22.02 -12.28 10.20
C ASP A 359 -23.30 -12.60 9.44
N MET A 360 -23.30 -13.68 8.63
CA MET A 360 -24.46 -14.13 7.88
C MET A 360 -25.44 -14.89 8.78
N ARG A 361 -26.74 -14.61 8.62
CA ARG A 361 -27.78 -15.36 9.30
C ARG A 361 -27.92 -16.77 8.72
N PRO A 362 -28.31 -17.79 9.51
CA PRO A 362 -28.45 -19.16 9.00
C PRO A 362 -29.37 -19.26 7.77
N HIS A 363 -30.55 -18.68 7.81
CA HIS A 363 -31.54 -18.72 6.71
C HIS A 363 -31.07 -17.96 5.44
N TRP A 364 -30.06 -17.06 5.54
CA TRP A 364 -29.43 -16.47 4.36
C TRP A 364 -28.60 -17.49 3.60
N PHE A 365 -27.94 -18.40 4.30
CA PHE A 365 -27.21 -19.50 3.64
C PHE A 365 -28.14 -20.41 2.86
N ASP A 366 -29.29 -20.76 3.43
CA ASP A 366 -30.30 -21.59 2.75
C ASP A 366 -30.74 -20.95 1.42
N SER A 367 -30.95 -19.64 1.42
CA SER A 367 -31.33 -18.90 0.22
C SER A 367 -30.19 -18.80 -0.80
N LEU A 368 -28.95 -18.63 -0.34
CA LEU A 368 -27.79 -18.62 -1.23
C LEU A 368 -27.52 -20.00 -1.84
N GLU A 369 -27.67 -21.07 -1.07
CA GLU A 369 -27.60 -22.43 -1.61
C GLU A 369 -28.68 -22.70 -2.65
N ALA A 370 -29.87 -22.16 -2.49
CA ALA A 370 -30.96 -22.29 -3.47
C ALA A 370 -30.65 -21.56 -4.79
N LEU A 371 -29.82 -20.53 -4.77
CA LEU A 371 -29.31 -19.81 -5.95
C LEU A 371 -28.08 -20.47 -6.60
N LEU A 372 -27.61 -21.60 -6.07
CA LEU A 372 -26.44 -22.30 -6.60
C LEU A 372 -26.87 -23.39 -7.59
N GLU A 373 -26.11 -23.56 -8.67
CA GLU A 373 -26.27 -24.71 -9.58
C GLU A 373 -26.02 -26.04 -8.83
N PRO A 374 -26.60 -27.18 -9.27
CA PRO A 374 -26.49 -28.45 -8.54
C PRO A 374 -25.06 -28.91 -8.24
N ASN A 375 -24.09 -28.53 -9.07
CA ASN A 375 -22.67 -28.81 -8.90
C ASN A 375 -21.85 -27.54 -8.60
N GLY A 376 -22.54 -26.49 -8.19
CA GLY A 376 -21.91 -25.19 -7.89
C GLY A 376 -21.02 -25.23 -6.66
N ARG A 377 -20.15 -24.22 -6.54
CA ARG A 377 -19.19 -24.06 -5.45
C ARG A 377 -19.64 -23.01 -4.47
N ILE A 378 -19.41 -23.29 -3.20
CA ILE A 378 -19.57 -22.29 -2.13
C ILE A 378 -18.26 -22.19 -1.35
N LEU A 379 -17.61 -21.04 -1.44
CA LEU A 379 -16.31 -20.75 -0.85
C LEU A 379 -16.51 -19.65 0.18
N MET A 380 -16.10 -19.89 1.43
CA MET A 380 -16.40 -18.98 2.53
C MET A 380 -15.13 -18.61 3.29
N THR A 381 -15.07 -17.36 3.73
CA THR A 381 -14.10 -16.93 4.74
C THR A 381 -14.83 -16.45 6.00
N ALA A 382 -14.26 -16.71 7.17
CA ALA A 382 -14.88 -16.34 8.44
C ALA A 382 -13.84 -15.95 9.50
N ASP A 383 -14.21 -15.04 10.40
CA ASP A 383 -13.46 -14.68 11.59
C ASP A 383 -14.33 -14.84 12.83
N LEU A 384 -14.23 -15.97 13.49
CA LEU A 384 -15.09 -16.33 14.62
C LEU A 384 -14.88 -15.45 15.87
N GLU A 385 -13.75 -14.76 15.97
CA GLU A 385 -13.46 -13.81 17.06
C GLU A 385 -14.03 -12.40 16.77
N GLN A 386 -14.43 -12.13 15.51
CA GLN A 386 -15.08 -10.88 15.10
C GLN A 386 -16.60 -11.00 14.92
N MET A 387 -17.23 -12.01 15.48
CA MET A 387 -18.70 -12.15 15.47
C MET A 387 -19.34 -11.09 16.37
N ILE A 388 -19.98 -10.09 15.77
CA ILE A 388 -20.65 -9.00 16.52
C ILE A 388 -22.16 -8.92 16.24
N TYR A 389 -22.66 -9.63 15.22
CA TYR A 389 -24.04 -9.57 14.75
C TYR A 389 -24.81 -10.89 14.93
N VAL A 390 -24.12 -12.01 15.02
CA VAL A 390 -24.70 -13.35 15.18
C VAL A 390 -24.07 -14.02 16.39
N ASP A 391 -24.85 -14.76 17.17
CA ASP A 391 -24.34 -15.54 18.28
C ASP A 391 -23.57 -16.78 17.77
N ARG A 392 -22.51 -17.17 18.51
CA ARG A 392 -21.62 -18.25 18.07
C ARG A 392 -22.34 -19.58 17.89
N ASP A 393 -23.38 -19.83 18.66
CA ASP A 393 -24.20 -21.04 18.60
C ASP A 393 -25.17 -21.07 17.43
N GLU A 394 -25.46 -19.91 16.82
CA GLU A 394 -26.32 -19.78 15.64
C GLU A 394 -25.56 -19.87 14.32
N TRP A 395 -24.23 -19.79 14.35
CA TRP A 395 -23.43 -19.83 13.12
C TRP A 395 -23.51 -21.20 12.43
N THR A 396 -24.00 -21.19 11.21
CA THR A 396 -24.23 -22.40 10.43
C THR A 396 -23.13 -22.63 9.42
N ARG A 397 -22.71 -23.87 9.24
CA ARG A 397 -21.74 -24.31 8.25
C ARG A 397 -22.43 -25.07 7.15
N PRO A 398 -22.01 -24.90 5.87
CA PRO A 398 -22.46 -25.80 4.83
C PRO A 398 -22.09 -27.26 5.21
N PRO A 399 -22.99 -28.22 5.04
CA PRO A 399 -22.64 -29.63 5.24
C PRO A 399 -21.50 -30.02 4.29
N ASP A 400 -20.62 -30.90 4.75
CA ASP A 400 -19.47 -31.42 3.97
C ASP A 400 -18.43 -30.39 3.53
N ALA A 401 -18.38 -29.21 4.15
CA ALA A 401 -17.36 -28.21 3.86
C ALA A 401 -16.00 -28.61 4.43
N VAL A 402 -14.96 -28.48 3.61
CA VAL A 402 -13.58 -28.59 4.06
C VAL A 402 -13.19 -27.35 4.84
N GLU A 403 -12.76 -27.52 6.09
CA GLU A 403 -12.33 -26.42 6.94
C GLU A 403 -10.82 -26.26 6.92
N TRP A 404 -10.38 -25.00 6.81
CA TRP A 404 -8.97 -24.61 6.93
C TRP A 404 -8.82 -23.43 7.85
N THR A 405 -7.82 -23.44 8.73
CA THR A 405 -7.59 -22.34 9.66
C THR A 405 -6.27 -21.63 9.34
N LEU A 406 -6.34 -20.28 9.21
CA LEU A 406 -5.20 -19.40 9.07
C LEU A 406 -4.79 -18.89 10.46
N ASP A 407 -3.57 -19.21 10.90
CA ASP A 407 -3.08 -18.98 12.26
C ASP A 407 -2.07 -17.81 12.38
N ARG A 408 -1.71 -17.18 11.24
CA ARG A 408 -0.69 -16.11 11.21
C ARG A 408 -1.24 -14.80 10.70
N ASN A 409 -0.88 -13.72 11.41
CA ASN A 409 -1.13 -12.36 10.92
C ASN A 409 -0.06 -12.01 9.87
N LEU A 410 -0.50 -11.83 8.63
CA LEU A 410 0.35 -11.53 7.46
C LEU A 410 0.39 -10.04 7.15
N ARG A 411 -0.50 -9.23 7.73
CA ARG A 411 -0.77 -7.85 7.34
C ARG A 411 -0.21 -6.83 8.30
N SER A 412 -0.45 -7.03 9.60
CA SER A 412 -0.12 -6.01 10.58
C SER A 412 1.34 -6.11 11.00
N ALA A 413 1.97 -4.96 11.22
CA ALA A 413 3.30 -4.90 11.81
C ALA A 413 3.36 -5.63 13.15
N LYS A 414 4.51 -6.19 13.46
CA LYS A 414 4.73 -7.13 14.58
C LYS A 414 4.24 -6.61 15.94
N ASN A 415 4.40 -5.31 16.21
CA ASN A 415 3.95 -4.72 17.48
C ASN A 415 2.42 -4.70 17.58
N ILE A 416 1.70 -4.45 16.50
CA ILE A 416 0.23 -4.49 16.45
C ILE A 416 -0.25 -5.93 16.57
N ALA A 417 0.33 -6.84 15.75
CA ALA A 417 -0.07 -8.24 15.77
C ALA A 417 0.12 -8.89 17.16
N LYS A 418 1.16 -8.51 17.93
CA LYS A 418 1.34 -8.96 19.33
C LYS A 418 0.24 -8.47 20.26
N VAL A 419 -0.20 -7.23 20.10
CA VAL A 419 -1.29 -6.66 20.89
C VAL A 419 -2.62 -7.35 20.53
N LEU A 420 -2.86 -7.62 19.25
CA LEU A 420 -4.03 -8.39 18.82
C LEU A 420 -3.98 -9.84 19.31
N GLN A 421 -2.80 -10.46 19.34
CA GLN A 421 -2.61 -11.81 19.89
C GLN A 421 -2.96 -11.88 21.38
N HIS A 422 -2.70 -10.83 22.16
CA HIS A 422 -3.09 -10.74 23.56
C HIS A 422 -4.62 -10.84 23.74
N LEU A 423 -5.38 -10.38 22.74
CA LEU A 423 -6.84 -10.45 22.71
C LEU A 423 -7.39 -11.72 22.01
N GLY A 424 -6.56 -12.73 21.74
CA GLY A 424 -6.95 -13.98 21.09
C GLY A 424 -6.74 -14.01 19.57
N GLY A 425 -6.16 -12.96 19.00
CA GLY A 425 -5.88 -12.89 17.55
C GLY A 425 -4.70 -13.77 17.10
N PRO A 426 -4.48 -13.87 15.75
CA PRO A 426 -3.43 -14.70 15.17
C PRO A 426 -2.03 -14.20 15.55
N ALA A 427 -1.10 -15.13 15.67
CA ALA A 427 0.30 -14.81 15.98
C ALA A 427 0.97 -14.01 14.84
N PRO A 428 1.88 -13.07 15.16
CA PRO A 428 2.65 -12.37 14.12
C PRO A 428 3.58 -13.33 13.38
N LEU A 429 3.94 -12.97 12.14
CA LEU A 429 5.07 -13.62 11.48
C LEU A 429 6.38 -13.36 12.24
N PRO A 430 7.29 -14.36 12.33
CA PRO A 430 8.59 -14.17 12.95
C PRO A 430 9.37 -12.98 12.38
N ASP A 431 9.34 -12.84 11.07
CA ASP A 431 10.11 -11.86 10.30
C ASP A 431 9.30 -10.61 9.93
N ALA A 432 8.07 -10.46 10.46
CA ALA A 432 7.27 -9.27 10.23
C ALA A 432 8.01 -8.00 10.71
N PRO A 433 7.96 -6.90 9.95
CA PRO A 433 8.53 -5.63 10.37
C PRO A 433 7.91 -5.16 11.69
N LYS A 434 8.72 -4.53 12.55
CA LYS A 434 8.26 -4.17 13.91
C LYS A 434 7.10 -3.19 13.91
N GLY A 435 7.07 -2.23 12.97
CA GLY A 435 6.09 -1.14 12.96
C GLY A 435 6.28 -0.15 14.12
N MET A 436 5.33 0.76 14.26
CA MET A 436 5.33 1.70 15.37
C MET A 436 5.00 1.00 16.69
N LYS A 437 5.59 1.50 17.78
CA LYS A 437 5.17 1.08 19.12
C LYS A 437 3.71 1.48 19.34
N VAL A 438 2.88 0.53 19.77
CA VAL A 438 1.50 0.83 20.14
C VAL A 438 1.50 1.78 21.33
N ARG A 439 0.73 2.87 21.26
CA ARG A 439 0.68 3.91 22.29
C ARG A 439 -0.69 3.97 22.93
N HIS A 440 -0.72 4.31 24.20
CA HIS A 440 -1.92 4.71 24.91
C HIS A 440 -1.82 6.19 25.32
N LEU A 441 -2.88 6.93 25.10
CA LEU A 441 -3.04 8.32 25.53
C LEU A 441 -4.25 8.39 26.46
N LEU A 442 -4.01 8.73 27.71
CA LEU A 442 -5.06 8.84 28.72
C LEU A 442 -6.04 9.97 28.36
N ALA A 443 -7.33 9.68 28.37
CA ALA A 443 -8.41 10.64 28.18
C ALA A 443 -9.66 10.19 28.95
N GLY A 444 -10.26 11.12 29.72
CA GLY A 444 -11.42 10.83 30.57
C GLY A 444 -12.75 11.40 30.06
N GLY A 445 -12.77 12.10 28.92
CA GLY A 445 -13.98 12.68 28.38
C GLY A 445 -13.84 13.21 26.95
N ASN A 446 -14.94 13.51 26.28
CA ASN A 446 -14.96 13.86 24.85
C ASN A 446 -14.05 15.04 24.48
N ARG A 447 -13.96 16.10 25.29
CA ARG A 447 -13.07 17.25 25.02
C ARG A 447 -11.61 16.84 25.01
N GLU A 448 -11.19 15.99 25.95
CA GLU A 448 -9.82 15.51 26.03
C GLU A 448 -9.52 14.55 24.89
N VAL A 449 -10.45 13.66 24.57
CA VAL A 449 -10.38 12.76 23.41
C VAL A 449 -10.15 13.56 22.14
N VAL A 450 -10.98 14.55 21.82
CA VAL A 450 -10.84 15.39 20.61
C VAL A 450 -9.45 16.03 20.57
N LYS A 451 -8.99 16.62 21.68
CA LYS A 451 -7.66 17.24 21.78
C LYS A 451 -6.54 16.22 21.51
N ARG A 452 -6.65 15.02 22.06
CA ARG A 452 -5.64 13.96 21.87
C ARG A 452 -5.64 13.40 20.46
N VAL A 453 -6.82 13.20 19.86
CA VAL A 453 -6.99 12.77 18.46
C VAL A 453 -6.32 13.76 17.52
N ARG A 454 -6.65 15.05 17.61
CA ARG A 454 -6.07 16.10 16.76
C ARG A 454 -4.55 16.17 16.90
N LYS A 455 -4.05 16.19 18.15
CA LYS A 455 -2.59 16.20 18.39
C LYS A 455 -1.92 14.97 17.76
N ARG A 456 -2.55 13.79 17.86
CA ARG A 456 -1.97 12.56 17.31
C ARG A 456 -1.98 12.55 15.79
N ILE A 457 -3.01 13.08 15.15
CA ILE A 457 -3.06 13.20 13.67
C ILE A 457 -1.96 14.16 13.21
N VAL A 458 -1.82 15.32 13.82
CA VAL A 458 -0.74 16.28 13.49
C VAL A 458 0.63 15.61 13.62
N GLU A 459 0.87 14.83 14.68
CA GLU A 459 2.11 14.07 14.84
C GLU A 459 2.29 13.00 13.73
N LEU A 460 1.23 12.24 13.39
CA LEU A 460 1.28 11.21 12.33
C LEU A 460 1.60 11.83 10.97
N VAL A 461 1.02 12.96 10.65
CA VAL A 461 1.22 13.66 9.38
C VAL A 461 2.59 14.34 9.35
N SER A 462 2.91 15.18 10.36
CA SER A 462 4.10 16.03 10.34
C SER A 462 5.40 15.27 10.63
N GLU A 463 5.39 14.33 11.60
CA GLU A 463 6.60 13.61 12.01
C GLU A 463 6.78 12.30 11.26
N PHE A 464 5.68 11.61 10.93
CA PHE A 464 5.72 10.28 10.31
C PHE A 464 5.29 10.27 8.85
N GLY A 465 4.79 11.39 8.32
CA GLY A 465 4.42 11.56 6.91
C GLY A 465 3.28 10.63 6.47
N VAL A 466 2.38 10.26 7.38
CA VAL A 466 1.18 9.48 7.05
C VAL A 466 0.15 10.43 6.46
N PRO A 467 -0.32 10.24 5.22
CA PRO A 467 -1.34 11.10 4.64
C PRO A 467 -2.68 10.97 5.37
N HIS A 468 -3.50 12.02 5.34
CA HIS A 468 -4.83 12.02 6.00
C HIS A 468 -5.70 10.85 5.56
N SER A 469 -5.69 10.50 4.26
CA SER A 469 -6.44 9.39 3.67
C SER A 469 -6.03 8.00 4.21
N GLU A 470 -4.85 7.87 4.82
CA GLU A 470 -4.36 6.63 5.42
C GLU A 470 -4.48 6.61 6.95
N ILE A 471 -5.12 7.63 7.54
CA ILE A 471 -5.41 7.69 8.98
C ILE A 471 -6.90 7.42 9.18
N LEU A 472 -7.22 6.49 10.07
CA LEU A 472 -8.58 6.14 10.43
C LEU A 472 -8.78 6.36 11.93
N VAL A 473 -9.73 7.21 12.29
CA VAL A 473 -10.15 7.41 13.68
C VAL A 473 -11.38 6.54 13.93
N LEU A 474 -11.27 5.63 14.87
CA LEU A 474 -12.34 4.68 15.21
C LEU A 474 -12.82 4.91 16.63
N THR A 475 -14.12 4.95 16.79
CA THR A 475 -14.76 5.10 18.09
C THR A 475 -15.59 3.86 18.43
N LEU A 476 -15.72 3.54 19.70
CA LEU A 476 -16.57 2.44 20.13
C LEU A 476 -18.05 2.86 20.27
N ARG A 477 -18.31 4.19 20.31
CA ARG A 477 -19.66 4.76 20.41
C ARG A 477 -19.88 5.87 19.40
N ARG A 478 -21.12 6.01 18.95
CA ARG A 478 -21.54 7.02 17.98
C ARG A 478 -21.35 8.46 18.49
N GLU A 479 -21.65 8.69 19.76
CA GLU A 479 -21.52 10.03 20.37
C GLU A 479 -20.08 10.56 20.33
N GLN A 480 -19.09 9.66 20.47
CA GLN A 480 -17.68 10.03 20.37
C GLN A 480 -17.29 10.38 18.94
N ARG A 481 -17.78 9.61 17.95
CA ARG A 481 -17.60 9.90 16.54
C ARG A 481 -18.17 11.29 16.20
N ASP A 482 -19.41 11.53 16.58
CA ASP A 482 -20.12 12.78 16.29
C ASP A 482 -19.37 13.97 16.92
N ALA A 483 -18.90 13.86 18.16
CA ALA A 483 -18.11 14.89 18.83
C ALA A 483 -16.75 15.16 18.12
N ILE A 484 -16.13 14.16 17.52
CA ILE A 484 -14.89 14.34 16.76
C ILE A 484 -15.20 14.98 15.40
N VAL A 485 -16.22 14.53 14.69
CA VAL A 485 -16.63 15.07 13.39
C VAL A 485 -17.05 16.55 13.53
N GLU A 486 -17.83 16.89 14.56
CA GLU A 486 -18.25 18.26 14.87
C GLU A 486 -17.06 19.19 15.24
N SER A 487 -15.91 18.63 15.60
CA SER A 487 -14.69 19.39 15.89
C SER A 487 -13.89 19.80 14.66
N SER A 488 -14.38 19.51 13.45
CA SER A 488 -13.73 19.90 12.19
C SER A 488 -13.53 21.41 12.10
N ASP A 489 -12.39 21.83 11.56
CA ASP A 489 -12.06 23.22 11.28
C ASP A 489 -11.24 23.33 9.98
N ASP A 490 -10.80 24.55 9.61
CA ASP A 490 -10.03 24.82 8.40
C ASP A 490 -8.65 24.15 8.37
N GLU A 491 -8.12 23.72 9.53
CA GLU A 491 -6.80 23.09 9.63
C GLU A 491 -6.89 21.56 9.56
N LEU A 492 -7.97 20.96 10.10
CA LEU A 492 -8.15 19.53 10.15
C LEU A 492 -9.63 19.16 10.05
N GLY A 493 -10.04 18.65 8.89
CA GLY A 493 -11.37 18.14 8.62
C GLY A 493 -11.52 16.68 9.02
N PHE A 494 -12.68 16.34 9.60
CA PHE A 494 -13.11 14.98 9.83
C PHE A 494 -14.37 14.68 9.01
N THR A 495 -14.45 13.49 8.47
CA THR A 495 -15.58 13.07 7.64
C THR A 495 -16.00 11.64 7.97
N THR A 496 -17.22 11.29 7.59
CA THR A 496 -17.67 9.88 7.65
C THR A 496 -17.16 9.09 6.45
N TRP A 497 -17.29 7.78 6.48
CA TRP A 497 -16.88 6.93 5.36
C TRP A 497 -17.60 7.25 4.05
N GLU A 498 -18.90 7.58 4.13
CA GLU A 498 -19.71 7.91 2.94
C GLU A 498 -19.32 9.24 2.31
N GLU A 499 -18.93 10.21 3.12
CA GLU A 499 -18.63 11.60 2.71
C GLU A 499 -17.13 11.85 2.52
N ARG A 500 -16.32 10.78 2.54
CA ARG A 500 -14.85 10.88 2.51
C ARG A 500 -14.32 11.61 1.29
N ASP A 501 -13.33 12.43 1.52
CA ASP A 501 -12.52 13.13 0.52
C ASP A 501 -11.01 12.94 0.80
N GLU A 502 -10.16 13.37 -0.13
CA GLU A 502 -8.70 13.21 -0.01
C GLU A 502 -8.06 14.10 1.07
N GLY A 503 -8.73 15.16 1.48
CA GLY A 503 -8.20 16.15 2.43
C GLY A 503 -8.54 15.86 3.89
N SER A 504 -9.59 15.09 4.14
CA SER A 504 -10.15 14.86 5.46
C SER A 504 -9.74 13.52 6.06
N VAL A 505 -9.76 13.44 7.39
CA VAL A 505 -9.53 12.19 8.11
C VAL A 505 -10.87 11.50 8.37
N VAL A 506 -10.97 10.24 7.97
CA VAL A 506 -12.19 9.46 8.22
C VAL A 506 -12.31 9.15 9.71
N CYS A 507 -13.46 9.53 10.29
CA CYS A 507 -13.86 9.21 11.66
C CYS A 507 -15.15 8.39 11.64
N GLU A 508 -15.10 7.15 12.12
CA GLU A 508 -16.23 6.24 12.06
C GLU A 508 -16.33 5.35 13.31
N THR A 509 -17.43 4.67 13.49
CA THR A 509 -17.54 3.66 14.55
C THR A 509 -16.89 2.35 14.13
N ALA A 510 -16.31 1.61 15.08
CA ALA A 510 -15.65 0.33 14.82
C ALA A 510 -16.57 -0.70 14.15
N HIS A 511 -17.88 -0.65 14.41
CA HIS A 511 -18.87 -1.50 13.75
C HIS A 511 -18.92 -1.29 12.23
N ARG A 512 -18.92 -0.03 11.77
CA ARG A 512 -19.08 0.31 10.35
C ARG A 512 -17.82 0.11 9.51
N THR A 513 -16.66 0.04 10.19
CA THR A 513 -15.36 -0.13 9.53
C THR A 513 -14.85 -1.56 9.53
N LYS A 514 -15.71 -2.52 9.90
CA LYS A 514 -15.34 -3.93 9.78
C LYS A 514 -14.94 -4.26 8.34
N GLY A 515 -13.79 -4.93 8.16
CA GLY A 515 -13.20 -5.24 6.84
C GLY A 515 -12.32 -4.15 6.23
N LEU A 516 -12.39 -2.90 6.71
CA LEU A 516 -11.50 -1.82 6.24
C LEU A 516 -10.11 -1.90 6.90
N GLU A 517 -9.15 -1.18 6.31
CA GLU A 517 -7.75 -1.15 6.75
C GLU A 517 -7.17 0.25 6.60
N ALA A 518 -6.22 0.61 7.46
CA ALA A 518 -5.51 1.87 7.37
C ALA A 518 -4.06 1.72 7.87
N THR A 519 -3.16 2.49 7.30
CA THR A 519 -1.76 2.56 7.75
C THR A 519 -1.67 2.98 9.20
N ALA A 520 -2.50 3.94 9.64
CA ALA A 520 -2.57 4.37 11.03
C ALA A 520 -4.02 4.37 11.55
N VAL A 521 -4.22 3.76 12.70
CA VAL A 521 -5.51 3.77 13.40
C VAL A 521 -5.37 4.45 14.76
N ILE A 522 -6.31 5.33 15.05
CA ILE A 522 -6.52 5.93 16.36
C ILE A 522 -7.84 5.38 16.90
N LEU A 523 -7.78 4.47 17.85
CA LEU A 523 -8.95 3.83 18.45
C LEU A 523 -9.32 4.53 19.77
N VAL A 524 -10.58 4.92 19.89
CA VAL A 524 -11.05 5.84 20.92
C VAL A 524 -12.19 5.23 21.72
N THR A 525 -12.15 5.38 23.04
CA THR A 525 -13.29 5.16 23.95
C THR A 525 -13.20 6.08 25.17
N THR A 526 -14.35 6.40 25.75
CA THR A 526 -14.47 7.03 27.08
C THR A 526 -15.09 6.10 28.10
N GLU A 527 -15.32 4.83 27.73
CA GLU A 527 -15.91 3.82 28.60
C GLU A 527 -14.86 3.23 29.52
N ASP A 528 -15.18 3.07 30.79
CA ASP A 528 -14.30 2.41 31.75
C ASP A 528 -14.24 0.88 31.50
N GLU A 529 -15.33 0.29 30.96
CA GLU A 529 -15.43 -1.12 30.62
C GLU A 529 -15.88 -1.30 29.16
N PRO A 530 -15.00 -1.02 28.18
CA PRO A 530 -15.34 -1.16 26.77
C PRO A 530 -15.45 -2.64 26.37
N THR A 531 -16.31 -2.92 25.40
CA THR A 531 -16.47 -4.28 24.87
C THR A 531 -15.21 -4.75 24.17
N GLN A 532 -14.55 -5.79 24.71
CA GLN A 532 -13.30 -6.34 24.19
C GLN A 532 -13.39 -6.71 22.71
N ARG A 533 -14.48 -7.33 22.29
CA ARG A 533 -14.70 -7.76 20.90
C ARG A 533 -14.70 -6.56 19.95
N LEU A 534 -15.40 -5.48 20.31
CA LEU A 534 -15.45 -4.29 19.46
C LEU A 534 -14.11 -3.54 19.44
N ALA A 535 -13.42 -3.50 20.57
CA ALA A 535 -12.06 -2.97 20.68
C ALA A 535 -11.08 -3.76 19.80
N TYR A 536 -11.20 -5.09 19.79
CA TYR A 536 -10.43 -5.97 18.91
C TYR A 536 -10.68 -5.69 17.42
N VAL A 537 -11.97 -5.56 17.03
CA VAL A 537 -12.34 -5.21 15.65
C VAL A 537 -11.69 -3.90 15.23
N GLY A 538 -11.80 -2.85 16.06
CA GLY A 538 -11.21 -1.54 15.75
C GLY A 538 -9.68 -1.57 15.66
N ALA A 539 -9.02 -2.20 16.63
CA ALA A 539 -7.55 -2.31 16.64
C ALA A 539 -7.00 -3.12 15.45
N SER A 540 -7.75 -4.11 15.00
CA SER A 540 -7.35 -4.99 13.89
C SER A 540 -7.37 -4.31 12.52
N ARG A 541 -7.87 -3.08 12.42
CA ARG A 541 -7.81 -2.25 11.20
C ARG A 541 -6.43 -1.66 10.94
N ALA A 542 -5.57 -1.63 11.98
CA ALA A 542 -4.25 -1.03 11.91
C ALA A 542 -3.23 -1.93 11.19
N ILE A 543 -2.53 -1.37 10.21
CA ILE A 543 -1.43 -2.05 9.51
C ILE A 543 -0.09 -1.73 10.19
N TRP A 544 0.21 -0.44 10.44
CA TRP A 544 1.53 0.02 10.85
C TRP A 544 1.56 0.77 12.18
N SER A 545 0.55 1.60 12.45
CA SER A 545 0.44 2.41 13.65
C SER A 545 -0.90 2.20 14.34
N LEU A 546 -0.87 1.92 15.64
CA LEU A 546 -2.05 1.85 16.50
C LEU A 546 -1.85 2.78 17.69
N THR A 547 -2.84 3.66 17.91
CA THR A 547 -2.90 4.53 19.08
C THR A 547 -4.24 4.31 19.79
N LEU A 548 -4.20 4.01 21.06
CA LEU A 548 -5.39 3.89 21.92
C LEU A 548 -5.59 5.20 22.67
N ILE A 549 -6.80 5.76 22.66
CA ILE A 549 -7.16 6.96 23.42
C ILE A 549 -8.35 6.63 24.31
N GLY A 550 -8.18 6.74 25.62
CA GLY A 550 -9.24 6.42 26.55
C GLY A 550 -8.75 6.22 27.99
N PRO A 551 -9.59 5.67 28.88
CA PRO A 551 -9.24 5.40 30.27
C PRO A 551 -8.12 4.36 30.40
N ARG A 552 -7.54 4.26 31.58
CA ARG A 552 -6.42 3.34 31.88
C ARG A 552 -6.79 1.87 31.59
N ALA A 553 -8.00 1.47 31.97
CA ALA A 553 -8.51 0.12 31.74
C ALA A 553 -8.49 -0.27 30.25
N PHE A 554 -8.64 0.69 29.35
CA PHE A 554 -8.56 0.45 27.90
C PHE A 554 -7.16 0.01 27.45
N ALA A 555 -6.09 0.57 28.02
CA ALA A 555 -4.73 0.12 27.73
C ALA A 555 -4.45 -1.27 28.34
N GLU A 556 -4.91 -1.48 29.58
CA GLU A 556 -4.75 -2.74 30.30
C GLU A 556 -5.41 -3.90 29.57
N MET A 557 -6.58 -3.68 28.94
CA MET A 557 -7.26 -4.67 28.08
C MET A 557 -6.35 -5.17 26.95
N PHE A 558 -5.52 -4.32 26.37
CA PHE A 558 -4.59 -4.65 25.29
C PHE A 558 -3.21 -5.11 25.80
N GLY A 559 -3.04 -5.29 27.12
CA GLY A 559 -1.74 -5.65 27.71
C GLY A 559 -0.67 -4.56 27.55
N ILE A 560 -1.09 -3.29 27.44
CA ILE A 560 -0.18 -2.15 27.27
C ILE A 560 -0.07 -1.43 28.61
N GLU A 561 1.17 -1.18 29.07
CA GLU A 561 1.40 -0.30 30.21
C GLU A 561 0.94 1.12 29.85
N PRO A 562 0.02 1.72 30.65
CA PRO A 562 -0.40 3.10 30.44
C PRO A 562 0.81 4.01 30.58
N MET A 563 1.07 4.86 29.60
CA MET A 563 2.08 5.91 29.75
C MET A 563 1.67 6.84 30.88
N ALA A 564 2.57 7.06 31.85
CA ALA A 564 2.40 8.07 32.87
C ALA A 564 2.13 9.41 32.19
N THR A 565 1.19 10.19 32.72
CA THR A 565 0.91 11.57 32.27
C THR A 565 2.23 12.32 32.16
N GLU A 566 2.64 12.70 30.93
CA GLU A 566 3.63 13.74 30.75
C GLU A 566 3.05 14.97 31.44
N SER A 567 3.61 15.31 32.61
CA SER A 567 3.36 16.60 33.26
C SER A 567 3.63 17.67 32.20
N MET A 568 2.63 18.52 31.94
CA MET A 568 2.80 19.72 31.14
C MET A 568 3.96 20.49 31.77
N GLY A 569 5.09 20.54 31.09
CA GLY A 569 6.21 21.36 31.50
C GLY A 569 5.71 22.79 31.62
N GLU A 570 5.62 23.28 32.83
CA GLU A 570 5.53 24.69 33.12
C GLU A 570 6.71 25.36 32.40
N SER A 571 6.41 26.28 31.52
CA SER A 571 7.42 27.17 30.94
C SER A 571 8.20 27.82 32.09
N PRO A 572 9.54 27.82 32.08
CA PRO A 572 10.28 28.54 33.10
C PRO A 572 9.90 30.02 33.00
N ASN A 573 9.34 30.57 34.07
CA ASN A 573 9.12 31.96 34.25
C ASN A 573 10.45 32.70 34.04
N LEU A 574 10.57 33.40 32.93
CA LEU A 574 11.57 34.43 32.73
C LEU A 574 11.14 35.62 33.59
N THR A 575 11.69 35.70 34.79
CA THR A 575 11.68 36.95 35.57
C THR A 575 12.63 37.92 34.90
N PRO A 576 12.21 39.15 34.60
CA PRO A 576 13.12 40.19 34.12
C PRO A 576 13.88 40.78 35.32
N SER A 577 15.19 40.77 35.20
CA SER A 577 16.08 41.64 36.00
C SER A 577 16.81 42.60 35.09
#